data_b0dcc7409b0c457e4ca09a953fb6847d
#
_entry.id   b0dcc7409b0c457e4ca09a953fb6847d
#
_cell.length_a   1.000
_cell.length_b   1.000
_cell.length_c   1.000
_cell.angle_alpha   90.00
_cell.angle_beta   90.00
_cell.angle_gamma   90.00
#
_symmetry.space_group_name_H-M   'P 1'
#
loop_
_entity.id
_entity.type
_entity.pdbx_description
1 polymer ?
#
loop_
_entity_poly.entity_id
_entity_poly.type
_entity_poly.pdbx_seq_one_letter_code
_entity_poly.pdbx_strand_id
1 'polypeptide(L)'
;TSSLVGSEMCIRDRKHPAELKFVLVDPKKVEFSIYSVIEHHFLAKLPDGEDAIITDVTKVVQTLNSICVEMDTRYDLLKAAHVRNIKEYNEKFINRQLNPEKGHKFMPYIVVVIDEFGDLIMTAGKEVELPIARIAQLARAVGIHMIIATQRPTTNIITGTIKANFPARVAFRVSAMIDSRTILDRPGANQLIGRGDMLFLQGADPVRVQCAFIDTPEVAEITKFIAKQQGYPTAFYLPEYVGEDGGGNDLGDVDMGRLDPLFEDAARLIVIHQQGSTSLIQRKFAIGYNRAGRLMDQLEKAGIVGPAQGSKAREVLCVDDNDLQMRLNNLL
;
A
#
# COMPACT_ATOMS: atom_id res chain seq x y z
N THR A 1 -20.14 4.03 -6.80
CA THR A 1 -20.13 3.50 -5.42
C THR A 1 -20.78 2.14 -5.29
N SER A 2 -21.71 1.78 -6.15
CA SER A 2 -22.42 0.49 -6.08
C SER A 2 -21.55 -0.76 -6.46
N SER A 3 -20.38 -0.58 -7.03
CA SER A 3 -19.53 -1.71 -7.46
C SER A 3 -18.78 -2.42 -6.32
N LEU A 4 -18.46 -1.71 -5.25
CA LEU A 4 -17.77 -2.26 -4.08
C LEU A 4 -18.66 -3.17 -3.25
N VAL A 5 -19.94 -2.90 -3.22
CA VAL A 5 -20.91 -3.62 -2.40
C VAL A 5 -21.11 -5.06 -2.86
N GLY A 6 -21.04 -5.31 -4.16
CA GLY A 6 -21.01 -6.69 -4.69
C GLY A 6 -19.82 -7.49 -4.18
N SER A 7 -18.67 -6.83 -3.99
CA SER A 7 -17.47 -7.44 -3.39
C SER A 7 -17.66 -7.73 -1.90
N GLU A 8 -18.35 -6.88 -1.15
CA GLU A 8 -18.56 -7.07 0.30
C GLU A 8 -19.48 -8.24 0.62
N MET A 9 -20.54 -8.46 -0.13
CA MET A 9 -21.36 -9.66 0.03
C MET A 9 -20.57 -10.93 -0.23
N CYS A 10 -19.68 -10.93 -1.23
CA CYS A 10 -18.77 -12.04 -1.49
C CYS A 10 -17.76 -12.25 -0.36
N ILE A 11 -17.30 -11.19 0.30
CA ILE A 11 -16.41 -11.23 1.45
C ILE A 11 -17.10 -11.93 2.63
N ARG A 12 -18.29 -11.49 2.98
CA ARG A 12 -19.03 -12.03 4.13
C ARG A 12 -19.27 -13.51 4.04
N ASP A 13 -19.59 -13.99 2.85
CA ASP A 13 -20.11 -15.35 2.66
C ASP A 13 -19.04 -16.36 2.24
N ARG A 14 -17.86 -15.91 1.78
CA ARG A 14 -16.91 -16.81 1.11
C ARG A 14 -15.44 -16.64 1.47
N LYS A 15 -15.02 -15.53 2.08
CA LYS A 15 -13.59 -15.27 2.37
C LYS A 15 -13.37 -14.77 3.79
N HIS A 16 -12.52 -15.49 4.50
CA HIS A 16 -12.07 -15.09 5.82
C HIS A 16 -11.10 -13.91 5.72
N PRO A 17 -11.03 -13.00 6.74
CA PRO A 17 -10.06 -11.90 6.74
C PRO A 17 -8.60 -12.32 6.58
N ALA A 18 -8.24 -13.56 6.93
CA ALA A 18 -6.90 -14.13 6.66
C ALA A 18 -6.63 -14.37 5.18
N GLU A 19 -7.67 -14.50 4.35
CA GLU A 19 -7.55 -14.85 2.92
C GLU A 19 -7.66 -13.65 1.99
N LEU A 20 -8.19 -12.52 2.47
CA LEU A 20 -8.48 -11.34 1.65
C LEU A 20 -8.24 -10.06 2.43
N LYS A 21 -7.56 -9.12 1.79
CA LYS A 21 -7.30 -7.77 2.31
C LYS A 21 -7.62 -6.72 1.26
N PHE A 22 -8.05 -5.55 1.72
CA PHE A 22 -8.30 -4.38 0.88
C PHE A 22 -7.33 -3.25 1.22
N VAL A 23 -6.89 -2.56 0.18
CA VAL A 23 -6.24 -1.26 0.27
C VAL A 23 -7.21 -0.25 -0.34
N LEU A 24 -7.73 0.65 0.45
CA LEU A 24 -8.74 1.62 0.04
C LEU A 24 -8.13 3.01 -0.08
N VAL A 25 -8.24 3.59 -1.27
CA VAL A 25 -7.71 4.93 -1.60
C VAL A 25 -8.88 5.83 -1.96
N ASP A 26 -9.08 6.88 -1.14
CA ASP A 26 -10.15 7.86 -1.30
C ASP A 26 -9.59 9.29 -1.20
N PRO A 27 -9.16 9.88 -2.31
CA PRO A 27 -8.59 11.24 -2.30
C PRO A 27 -9.59 12.31 -1.83
N LYS A 28 -10.88 12.03 -1.92
CA LYS A 28 -11.97 12.97 -1.54
C LYS A 28 -12.40 12.86 -0.09
N LYS A 29 -11.99 11.81 0.64
CA LYS A 29 -12.34 11.56 2.05
C LYS A 29 -13.84 11.40 2.32
N VAL A 30 -14.61 10.92 1.36
CA VAL A 30 -16.08 10.86 1.47
C VAL A 30 -16.61 9.44 1.39
N GLU A 31 -16.20 8.69 0.36
CA GLU A 31 -16.88 7.45 -0.02
C GLU A 31 -16.46 6.26 0.85
N PHE A 32 -15.19 6.17 1.23
CA PHE A 32 -14.66 5.00 1.93
C PHE A 32 -14.57 5.12 3.45
N SER A 33 -14.89 6.27 4.01
CA SER A 33 -14.84 6.49 5.47
C SER A 33 -15.65 5.48 6.27
N ILE A 34 -16.77 5.02 5.70
CA ILE A 34 -17.68 4.03 6.30
C ILE A 34 -17.03 2.65 6.51
N TYR A 35 -15.94 2.34 5.78
CA TYR A 35 -15.21 1.07 5.86
C TYR A 35 -14.11 1.08 6.93
N SER A 36 -13.77 2.22 7.52
CA SER A 36 -12.71 2.31 8.54
C SER A 36 -12.93 1.36 9.72
N VAL A 37 -14.17 1.10 10.07
CA VAL A 37 -14.56 0.22 11.20
C VAL A 37 -14.14 -1.25 11.01
N ILE A 38 -13.82 -1.69 9.79
CA ILE A 38 -13.35 -3.05 9.51
C ILE A 38 -11.82 -3.14 9.36
N GLU A 39 -11.08 -2.15 9.86
CA GLU A 39 -9.63 -2.06 9.78
C GLU A 39 -8.94 -3.33 10.25
N HIS A 40 -9.31 -3.81 11.44
CA HIS A 40 -8.71 -5.00 12.05
C HIS A 40 -9.14 -6.33 11.40
N HIS A 41 -10.02 -6.29 10.41
CA HIS A 41 -10.51 -7.48 9.71
C HIS A 41 -9.93 -7.54 8.29
N PHE A 42 -10.30 -6.58 7.45
CA PHE A 42 -10.05 -6.66 6.02
C PHE A 42 -9.10 -5.60 5.45
N LEU A 43 -8.75 -4.56 6.21
CA LEU A 43 -7.93 -3.49 5.63
C LEU A 43 -6.44 -3.76 5.77
N ALA A 44 -5.71 -3.30 4.75
CA ALA A 44 -4.25 -3.27 4.70
C ALA A 44 -3.78 -1.83 4.57
N LYS A 45 -2.78 -1.45 5.37
CA LYS A 45 -2.21 -0.09 5.39
C LYS A 45 -0.70 -0.09 5.57
N LEU A 46 -0.08 1.06 5.41
CA LEU A 46 1.33 1.25 5.76
C LEU A 46 1.52 1.19 7.28
N PRO A 47 2.68 0.74 7.78
CA PRO A 47 2.97 0.69 9.23
C PRO A 47 2.87 2.06 9.91
N ASP A 48 3.30 3.12 9.22
CA ASP A 48 3.28 4.50 9.73
C ASP A 48 1.94 5.23 9.47
N GLY A 49 0.96 4.55 8.88
CA GLY A 49 -0.35 5.11 8.57
C GLY A 49 -1.26 5.17 9.80
N GLU A 50 -1.68 6.36 10.21
CA GLU A 50 -2.69 6.53 11.27
C GLU A 50 -4.05 6.02 10.79
N ASP A 51 -4.45 6.37 9.58
CA ASP A 51 -5.73 6.02 8.98
C ASP A 51 -5.64 4.75 8.12
N ALA A 52 -6.68 3.92 8.19
CA ALA A 52 -6.83 2.73 7.35
C ALA A 52 -7.23 3.07 5.91
N ILE A 53 -7.88 4.22 5.70
CA ILE A 53 -8.27 4.74 4.40
C ILE A 53 -7.22 5.78 3.97
N ILE A 54 -6.65 5.59 2.77
CA ILE A 54 -5.56 6.42 2.29
C ILE A 54 -6.14 7.60 1.53
N THR A 55 -5.89 8.80 2.05
CA THR A 55 -6.49 10.04 1.52
C THR A 55 -5.45 11.03 1.00
N ASP A 56 -4.23 10.97 1.48
CA ASP A 56 -3.13 11.84 1.09
C ASP A 56 -2.39 11.29 -0.13
N VAL A 57 -2.11 12.13 -1.13
CA VAL A 57 -1.50 11.73 -2.40
C VAL A 57 -0.10 11.17 -2.21
N THR A 58 0.68 11.74 -1.30
CA THR A 58 2.04 11.25 -0.99
C THR A 58 1.99 9.84 -0.39
N LYS A 59 1.04 9.62 0.55
CA LYS A 59 0.79 8.29 1.12
C LYS A 59 0.25 7.30 0.08
N VAL A 60 -0.53 7.75 -0.91
CA VAL A 60 -0.96 6.91 -2.04
C VAL A 60 0.24 6.43 -2.85
N VAL A 61 1.17 7.32 -3.22
CA VAL A 61 2.39 6.96 -3.95
C VAL A 61 3.22 5.96 -3.14
N GLN A 62 3.44 6.23 -1.85
CA GLN A 62 4.17 5.32 -0.96
C GLN A 62 3.49 3.94 -0.87
N THR A 63 2.15 3.91 -0.74
CA THR A 63 1.39 2.66 -0.68
C THR A 63 1.48 1.86 -1.97
N LEU A 64 1.36 2.49 -3.13
CA LEU A 64 1.48 1.82 -4.42
C LEU A 64 2.87 1.21 -4.61
N ASN A 65 3.91 1.93 -4.22
CA ASN A 65 5.28 1.41 -4.24
C ASN A 65 5.48 0.28 -3.23
N SER A 66 4.92 0.39 -2.03
CA SER A 66 4.91 -0.69 -1.04
C SER A 66 4.22 -1.96 -1.57
N ILE A 67 3.12 -1.81 -2.31
CA ILE A 67 2.46 -2.95 -2.99
C ILE A 67 3.37 -3.56 -4.06
N CYS A 68 4.18 -2.76 -4.76
CA CYS A 68 5.18 -3.29 -5.69
C CYS A 68 6.24 -4.11 -4.95
N VAL A 69 6.71 -3.67 -3.78
CA VAL A 69 7.63 -4.44 -2.93
C VAL A 69 6.99 -5.75 -2.44
N GLU A 70 5.74 -5.70 -1.97
CA GLU A 70 5.00 -6.91 -1.59
C GLU A 70 4.85 -7.88 -2.77
N MET A 71 4.57 -7.37 -3.96
CA MET A 71 4.49 -8.16 -5.19
C MET A 71 5.80 -8.88 -5.48
N ASP A 72 6.93 -8.19 -5.42
CA ASP A 72 8.26 -8.77 -5.66
C ASP A 72 8.60 -9.82 -4.61
N THR A 73 8.36 -9.52 -3.33
CA THR A 73 8.54 -10.48 -2.22
C THR A 73 7.71 -11.75 -2.44
N ARG A 74 6.48 -11.61 -2.90
CA ARG A 74 5.61 -12.77 -3.21
C ARG A 74 6.17 -13.57 -4.37
N TYR A 75 6.70 -12.94 -5.41
CA TYR A 75 7.36 -13.66 -6.51
C TYR A 75 8.56 -14.47 -6.04
N ASP A 76 9.38 -13.92 -5.14
CA ASP A 76 10.50 -14.66 -4.56
C ASP A 76 10.01 -15.88 -3.76
N LEU A 77 8.94 -15.74 -2.99
CA LEU A 77 8.32 -16.86 -2.27
C LEU A 77 7.73 -17.92 -3.22
N LEU A 78 7.07 -17.53 -4.33
CA LEU A 78 6.59 -18.46 -5.35
C LEU A 78 7.76 -19.22 -5.97
N LYS A 79 8.84 -18.52 -6.30
CA LYS A 79 10.07 -19.11 -6.85
C LYS A 79 10.69 -20.10 -5.87
N ALA A 80 10.83 -19.74 -4.59
CA ALA A 80 11.37 -20.62 -3.55
C ALA A 80 10.49 -21.86 -3.32
N ALA A 81 9.17 -21.74 -3.49
CA ALA A 81 8.22 -22.83 -3.37
C ALA A 81 8.08 -23.68 -4.65
N HIS A 82 8.73 -23.28 -5.76
CA HIS A 82 8.59 -23.90 -7.07
C HIS A 82 7.12 -24.00 -7.55
N VAL A 83 6.40 -22.89 -7.49
CA VAL A 83 4.99 -22.77 -7.94
C VAL A 83 4.79 -21.54 -8.83
N ARG A 84 3.68 -21.50 -9.57
CA ARG A 84 3.42 -20.47 -10.59
C ARG A 84 2.48 -19.36 -10.11
N ASN A 85 1.68 -19.63 -9.09
CA ASN A 85 0.65 -18.69 -8.65
C ASN A 85 0.33 -18.87 -7.15
N ILE A 86 -0.35 -17.88 -6.60
CA ILE A 86 -0.73 -17.83 -5.19
C ILE A 86 -1.62 -19.01 -4.77
N LYS A 87 -2.48 -19.52 -5.66
CA LYS A 87 -3.37 -20.63 -5.33
C LYS A 87 -2.58 -21.90 -5.04
N GLU A 88 -1.66 -22.28 -5.93
CA GLU A 88 -0.74 -23.41 -5.74
C GLU A 88 0.13 -23.24 -4.50
N TYR A 89 0.60 -22.00 -4.26
CA TYR A 89 1.42 -21.68 -3.10
C TYR A 89 0.65 -21.89 -1.78
N ASN A 90 -0.53 -21.28 -1.66
CA ASN A 90 -1.35 -21.38 -0.46
C ASN A 90 -1.81 -22.82 -0.21
N GLU A 91 -2.09 -23.59 -1.26
CA GLU A 91 -2.39 -25.02 -1.15
C GLU A 91 -1.21 -25.81 -0.55
N LYS A 92 0.02 -25.58 -1.02
CA LYS A 92 1.23 -26.17 -0.43
C LYS A 92 1.44 -25.72 1.01
N PHE A 93 1.19 -24.46 1.33
CA PHE A 93 1.34 -23.93 2.69
C PHE A 93 0.34 -24.59 3.65
N ILE A 94 -0.94 -24.68 3.28
CA ILE A 94 -1.99 -25.34 4.06
C ILE A 94 -1.65 -26.80 4.30
N ASN A 95 -1.13 -27.50 3.28
CA ASN A 95 -0.69 -28.89 3.35
C ASN A 95 0.66 -29.08 4.09
N ARG A 96 1.20 -28.01 4.75
CA ARG A 96 2.46 -28.03 5.51
C ARG A 96 3.68 -28.47 4.70
N GLN A 97 3.68 -28.22 3.39
CA GLN A 97 4.80 -28.53 2.49
C GLN A 97 5.84 -27.40 2.43
N LEU A 98 5.57 -26.26 3.05
CA LEU A 98 6.45 -25.08 3.09
C LEU A 98 6.84 -24.79 4.55
N ASN A 99 8.15 -24.55 4.77
CA ASN A 99 8.66 -24.31 6.12
C ASN A 99 8.56 -22.82 6.49
N PRO A 100 7.79 -22.46 7.55
CA PRO A 100 7.69 -21.07 8.02
C PRO A 100 9.03 -20.45 8.46
N GLU A 101 9.98 -21.25 8.98
CA GLU A 101 11.31 -20.76 9.37
C GLU A 101 12.14 -20.25 8.20
N LYS A 102 11.80 -20.66 6.96
CA LYS A 102 12.37 -20.14 5.71
C LYS A 102 11.63 -18.91 5.17
N GLY A 103 10.78 -18.28 6.00
CA GLY A 103 10.03 -17.09 5.64
C GLY A 103 8.71 -17.36 4.89
N HIS A 104 8.35 -18.63 4.70
CA HIS A 104 7.05 -18.95 4.08
C HIS A 104 5.90 -18.62 5.03
N LYS A 105 4.90 -17.92 4.51
CA LYS A 105 3.67 -17.51 5.20
C LYS A 105 2.47 -17.66 4.26
N PHE A 106 1.28 -17.82 4.83
CA PHE A 106 0.05 -17.77 4.02
C PHE A 106 -0.09 -16.40 3.37
N MET A 107 -0.42 -16.36 2.09
CA MET A 107 -0.59 -15.12 1.33
C MET A 107 -2.07 -14.79 1.15
N PRO A 108 -2.61 -13.74 1.79
CA PRO A 108 -3.96 -13.27 1.45
C PRO A 108 -3.99 -12.67 0.05
N TYR A 109 -5.13 -12.75 -0.60
CA TYR A 109 -5.40 -11.89 -1.76
C TYR A 109 -5.44 -10.44 -1.30
N ILE A 110 -4.92 -9.52 -2.11
CA ILE A 110 -5.00 -8.08 -1.86
C ILE A 110 -5.76 -7.44 -3.02
N VAL A 111 -6.79 -6.67 -2.70
CA VAL A 111 -7.54 -5.88 -3.67
C VAL A 111 -7.33 -4.41 -3.37
N VAL A 112 -6.69 -3.71 -4.27
CA VAL A 112 -6.49 -2.26 -4.21
C VAL A 112 -7.68 -1.60 -4.89
N VAL A 113 -8.34 -0.69 -4.21
CA VAL A 113 -9.49 0.06 -4.76
C VAL A 113 -9.20 1.55 -4.69
N ILE A 114 -9.28 2.20 -5.83
CA ILE A 114 -9.09 3.65 -5.98
C ILE A 114 -10.42 4.24 -6.45
N ASP A 115 -11.03 5.12 -5.63
CA ASP A 115 -12.35 5.70 -5.92
C ASP A 115 -12.31 6.74 -7.05
N GLU A 116 -11.38 7.69 -7.00
CA GLU A 116 -11.23 8.71 -8.03
C GLU A 116 -9.78 8.80 -8.55
N PHE A 117 -9.51 8.01 -9.57
CA PHE A 117 -8.19 7.96 -10.19
C PHE A 117 -7.80 9.28 -10.89
N GLY A 118 -8.81 10.01 -11.39
CA GLY A 118 -8.59 11.28 -12.06
C GLY A 118 -7.89 12.30 -11.18
N ASP A 119 -8.27 12.40 -9.92
CA ASP A 119 -7.67 13.37 -9.00
C ASP A 119 -6.21 13.01 -8.68
N LEU A 120 -5.88 11.72 -8.60
CA LEU A 120 -4.51 11.24 -8.38
C LEU A 120 -3.60 11.54 -9.58
N ILE A 121 -4.06 11.22 -10.78
CA ILE A 121 -3.29 11.48 -12.02
C ILE A 121 -3.05 12.98 -12.24
N MET A 122 -4.04 13.81 -11.95
CA MET A 122 -3.90 15.26 -12.08
C MET A 122 -2.91 15.86 -11.08
N THR A 123 -2.73 15.23 -9.93
CA THR A 123 -1.86 15.74 -8.85
C THR A 123 -0.45 15.15 -8.92
N ALA A 124 -0.32 13.83 -9.02
CA ALA A 124 0.97 13.11 -8.96
C ALA A 124 1.41 12.47 -10.30
N GLY A 125 0.58 12.52 -11.33
CA GLY A 125 0.95 12.13 -12.70
C GLY A 125 1.65 10.77 -12.78
N LYS A 126 2.90 10.79 -13.26
CA LYS A 126 3.69 9.57 -13.48
C LYS A 126 4.05 8.80 -12.21
N GLU A 127 4.15 9.46 -11.07
CA GLU A 127 4.49 8.81 -9.79
C GLU A 127 3.41 7.79 -9.37
N VAL A 128 2.16 8.04 -9.75
CA VAL A 128 1.03 7.12 -9.54
C VAL A 128 0.86 6.16 -10.72
N GLU A 129 1.02 6.65 -11.97
CA GLU A 129 0.78 5.84 -13.18
C GLU A 129 1.75 4.67 -13.30
N LEU A 130 3.04 4.88 -13.00
CA LEU A 130 4.06 3.84 -13.14
C LEU A 130 3.85 2.63 -12.22
N PRO A 131 3.67 2.77 -10.89
CA PRO A 131 3.41 1.64 -10.02
C PRO A 131 2.06 0.97 -10.34
N ILE A 132 1.02 1.72 -10.71
CA ILE A 132 -0.27 1.15 -11.14
C ILE A 132 -0.09 0.27 -12.38
N ALA A 133 0.61 0.75 -13.40
CA ALA A 133 0.87 -0.03 -14.61
C ALA A 133 1.65 -1.31 -14.29
N ARG A 134 2.67 -1.24 -13.43
CA ARG A 134 3.46 -2.39 -13.00
C ARG A 134 2.62 -3.44 -12.25
N ILE A 135 1.81 -3.00 -11.30
CA ILE A 135 0.90 -3.88 -10.54
C ILE A 135 -0.10 -4.54 -11.50
N ALA A 136 -0.75 -3.76 -12.37
CA ALA A 136 -1.75 -4.29 -13.29
C ALA A 136 -1.19 -5.33 -14.28
N GLN A 137 0.08 -5.18 -14.70
CA GLN A 137 0.75 -6.13 -15.59
C GLN A 137 1.17 -7.42 -14.90
N LEU A 138 1.70 -7.34 -13.68
CA LEU A 138 2.46 -8.43 -13.07
C LEU A 138 1.75 -9.06 -11.88
N ALA A 139 0.92 -8.34 -11.13
CA ALA A 139 0.52 -8.77 -9.80
C ALA A 139 -0.54 -9.89 -9.74
N ARG A 140 -1.19 -10.22 -10.86
CA ARG A 140 -2.24 -11.25 -10.91
C ARG A 140 -1.80 -12.61 -10.38
N ALA A 141 -0.60 -13.06 -10.75
CA ALA A 141 -0.10 -14.38 -10.34
C ALA A 141 0.15 -14.47 -8.84
N VAL A 142 0.49 -13.35 -8.20
CA VAL A 142 0.76 -13.25 -6.76
C VAL A 142 -0.48 -12.84 -5.94
N GLY A 143 -1.66 -12.79 -6.57
CA GLY A 143 -2.94 -12.54 -5.90
C GLY A 143 -3.18 -11.09 -5.49
N ILE A 144 -2.57 -10.13 -6.20
CA ILE A 144 -2.87 -8.72 -6.02
C ILE A 144 -3.70 -8.25 -7.22
N HIS A 145 -4.84 -7.65 -6.93
CA HIS A 145 -5.79 -7.15 -7.92
C HIS A 145 -6.05 -5.67 -7.71
N MET A 146 -6.45 -4.98 -8.77
CA MET A 146 -6.71 -3.55 -8.69
C MET A 146 -8.03 -3.20 -9.36
N ILE A 147 -8.79 -2.33 -8.70
CA ILE A 147 -10.00 -1.69 -9.22
C ILE A 147 -9.74 -0.18 -9.20
N ILE A 148 -9.79 0.44 -10.36
CA ILE A 148 -9.68 1.89 -10.48
C ILE A 148 -11.00 2.45 -10.99
N ALA A 149 -11.52 3.46 -10.31
CA ALA A 149 -12.72 4.16 -10.70
C ALA A 149 -12.42 5.64 -10.97
N THR A 150 -13.25 6.27 -11.77
CA THR A 150 -13.22 7.72 -12.00
C THR A 150 -14.60 8.22 -12.40
N GLN A 151 -14.94 9.40 -11.93
CA GLN A 151 -16.14 10.15 -12.33
C GLN A 151 -15.86 11.03 -13.56
N ARG A 152 -14.59 11.10 -14.00
CA ARG A 152 -14.14 11.95 -15.12
C ARG A 152 -13.49 11.11 -16.23
N PRO A 153 -14.30 10.44 -17.07
CA PRO A 153 -13.77 9.53 -18.09
C PRO A 153 -13.21 10.30 -19.30
N THR A 154 -12.11 11.01 -19.12
CA THR A 154 -11.41 11.73 -20.18
C THR A 154 -10.20 10.95 -20.69
N THR A 155 -9.77 11.22 -21.92
CA THR A 155 -8.61 10.56 -22.54
C THR A 155 -7.29 10.84 -21.83
N ASN A 156 -7.21 11.93 -21.07
CA ASN A 156 -6.04 12.27 -20.25
C ASN A 156 -5.95 11.43 -18.96
N ILE A 157 -7.08 10.90 -18.50
CA ILE A 157 -7.17 10.05 -17.32
C ILE A 157 -7.16 8.58 -17.72
N ILE A 158 -8.02 8.20 -18.68
CA ILE A 158 -8.11 6.85 -19.22
C ILE A 158 -7.21 6.76 -20.46
N THR A 159 -5.90 6.71 -20.23
CA THR A 159 -4.88 6.65 -21.28
C THR A 159 -4.84 5.29 -21.97
N GLY A 160 -4.15 5.22 -23.12
CA GLY A 160 -3.89 3.96 -23.81
C GLY A 160 -3.16 2.93 -22.93
N THR A 161 -2.22 3.39 -22.09
CA THR A 161 -1.50 2.55 -21.13
C THR A 161 -2.43 1.94 -20.11
N ILE A 162 -3.34 2.73 -19.53
CA ILE A 162 -4.35 2.23 -18.58
C ILE A 162 -5.26 1.21 -19.25
N LYS A 163 -5.78 1.50 -20.46
CA LYS A 163 -6.65 0.56 -21.18
C LYS A 163 -5.96 -0.76 -21.52
N ALA A 164 -4.69 -0.73 -21.87
CA ALA A 164 -3.93 -1.94 -22.20
C ALA A 164 -3.74 -2.86 -20.99
N ASN A 165 -3.62 -2.28 -19.79
CA ASN A 165 -3.38 -3.02 -18.55
C ASN A 165 -4.66 -3.40 -17.80
N PHE A 166 -5.80 -2.76 -18.12
CA PHE A 166 -7.12 -3.04 -17.55
C PHE A 166 -8.09 -3.53 -18.64
N PRO A 167 -8.00 -4.80 -19.02
CA PRO A 167 -8.84 -5.36 -20.09
C PRO A 167 -10.30 -5.52 -19.68
N ALA A 168 -10.58 -5.69 -18.38
CA ALA A 168 -11.95 -5.73 -17.86
C ALA A 168 -12.38 -4.30 -17.51
N ARG A 169 -13.45 -3.82 -18.14
CA ARG A 169 -13.94 -2.46 -17.98
C ARG A 169 -15.43 -2.43 -17.71
N VAL A 170 -15.83 -1.52 -16.85
CA VAL A 170 -17.23 -1.28 -16.48
C VAL A 170 -17.57 0.16 -16.76
N ALA A 171 -18.67 0.40 -17.44
CA ALA A 171 -19.25 1.72 -17.58
C ALA A 171 -20.68 1.73 -17.04
N PHE A 172 -20.93 2.55 -16.05
CA PHE A 172 -22.28 2.94 -15.64
C PHE A 172 -22.80 4.01 -16.60
N ARG A 173 -24.02 4.48 -16.38
CA ARG A 173 -24.60 5.53 -17.22
C ARG A 173 -23.71 6.77 -17.24
N VAL A 174 -23.38 7.23 -18.45
CA VAL A 174 -22.67 8.48 -18.73
C VAL A 174 -23.57 9.43 -19.51
N SER A 175 -23.29 10.73 -19.45
CA SER A 175 -24.10 11.74 -20.13
C SER A 175 -23.81 11.81 -21.62
N ALA A 176 -22.53 11.65 -22.02
CA ALA A 176 -22.12 11.79 -23.40
C ALA A 176 -21.65 10.45 -24.01
N MET A 177 -21.90 10.29 -25.31
CA MET A 177 -21.41 9.13 -26.07
C MET A 177 -19.88 9.06 -26.08
N ILE A 178 -19.19 10.21 -26.05
CA ILE A 178 -17.73 10.26 -26.04
C ILE A 178 -17.17 9.61 -24.78
N ASP A 179 -17.83 9.75 -23.63
CA ASP A 179 -17.42 9.14 -22.38
C ASP A 179 -17.52 7.61 -22.46
N SER A 180 -18.60 7.10 -23.05
CA SER A 180 -18.75 5.67 -23.32
C SER A 180 -17.60 5.12 -24.19
N ARG A 181 -17.23 5.83 -25.25
CA ARG A 181 -16.11 5.47 -26.11
C ARG A 181 -14.76 5.57 -25.37
N THR A 182 -14.61 6.55 -24.51
CA THR A 182 -13.39 6.69 -23.71
C THR A 182 -13.20 5.49 -22.78
N ILE A 183 -14.26 4.98 -22.14
CA ILE A 183 -14.18 3.84 -21.23
C ILE A 183 -14.11 2.51 -22.01
N LEU A 184 -15.08 2.29 -22.91
CA LEU A 184 -15.34 0.98 -23.51
C LEU A 184 -14.80 0.80 -24.95
N ASP A 185 -14.24 1.88 -25.55
CA ASP A 185 -13.94 1.97 -26.97
C ASP A 185 -15.19 1.83 -27.89
N ARG A 186 -16.39 1.88 -27.29
CA ARG A 186 -17.70 1.69 -27.95
C ARG A 186 -18.76 2.62 -27.37
N PRO A 187 -19.79 2.98 -28.15
CA PRO A 187 -20.94 3.68 -27.62
C PRO A 187 -21.83 2.72 -26.81
N GLY A 188 -22.81 3.27 -26.09
CA GLY A 188 -23.87 2.51 -25.42
C GLY A 188 -24.08 2.87 -23.96
N ALA A 189 -23.03 3.27 -23.21
CA ALA A 189 -23.20 3.60 -21.81
C ALA A 189 -24.04 4.89 -21.58
N ASN A 190 -24.13 5.77 -22.57
CA ASN A 190 -25.02 6.92 -22.55
C ASN A 190 -26.53 6.56 -22.70
N GLN A 191 -26.83 5.34 -23.09
CA GLN A 191 -28.20 4.82 -23.25
C GLN A 191 -28.67 4.02 -22.04
N LEU A 192 -27.83 3.82 -21.04
CA LEU A 192 -28.18 3.12 -19.80
C LEU A 192 -29.20 3.90 -18.98
N ILE A 193 -30.02 3.18 -18.22
CA ILE A 193 -31.08 3.77 -17.40
C ILE A 193 -30.52 4.46 -16.15
N GLY A 194 -29.38 3.99 -15.64
CA GLY A 194 -28.82 4.37 -14.33
C GLY A 194 -29.21 3.40 -13.22
N ARG A 195 -28.98 3.76 -11.97
CA ARG A 195 -29.30 2.93 -10.79
C ARG A 195 -28.68 1.53 -10.82
N GLY A 196 -27.40 1.45 -11.22
CA GLY A 196 -26.68 0.18 -11.31
C GLY A 196 -26.78 -0.55 -12.66
N ASP A 197 -27.49 0.01 -13.64
CA ASP A 197 -27.46 -0.48 -15.01
C ASP A 197 -26.08 -0.15 -15.62
N MET A 198 -25.36 -1.17 -16.06
CA MET A 198 -23.98 -1.04 -16.53
C MET A 198 -23.69 -1.85 -17.77
N LEU A 199 -22.65 -1.47 -18.50
CA LEU A 199 -21.98 -2.28 -19.51
C LEU A 199 -20.68 -2.84 -18.93
N PHE A 200 -20.52 -4.14 -18.97
CA PHE A 200 -19.31 -4.86 -18.61
C PHE A 200 -18.61 -5.36 -19.87
N LEU A 201 -17.38 -4.94 -20.11
CA LEU A 201 -16.55 -5.35 -21.21
C LEU A 201 -15.40 -6.23 -20.70
N GLN A 202 -15.40 -7.50 -21.13
CA GLN A 202 -14.29 -8.41 -20.96
C GLN A 202 -14.18 -9.27 -22.22
N GLY A 203 -13.28 -8.86 -23.13
CA GLY A 203 -13.18 -9.47 -24.47
C GLY A 203 -13.78 -8.59 -25.57
N ALA A 204 -14.45 -9.19 -26.56
CA ALA A 204 -14.86 -8.48 -27.76
C ALA A 204 -16.14 -7.63 -27.58
N ASP A 205 -17.15 -8.15 -26.90
CA ASP A 205 -18.46 -7.52 -26.82
C ASP A 205 -18.86 -7.20 -25.38
N PRO A 206 -19.43 -6.00 -25.13
CA PRO A 206 -19.90 -5.63 -23.81
C PRO A 206 -21.20 -6.37 -23.48
N VAL A 207 -21.33 -6.83 -22.25
CA VAL A 207 -22.54 -7.41 -21.68
C VAL A 207 -23.23 -6.36 -20.82
N ARG A 208 -24.53 -6.16 -21.03
CA ARG A 208 -25.34 -5.30 -20.16
C ARG A 208 -25.75 -6.06 -18.91
N VAL A 209 -25.48 -5.49 -17.77
CA VAL A 209 -25.75 -6.10 -16.45
C VAL A 209 -26.47 -5.09 -15.58
N GLN A 210 -27.53 -5.53 -14.90
CA GLN A 210 -28.19 -4.76 -13.86
C GLN A 210 -27.58 -5.17 -12.51
N CYS A 211 -26.86 -4.26 -11.86
CA CYS A 211 -26.37 -4.46 -10.50
C CYS A 211 -27.52 -4.38 -9.49
N ALA A 212 -27.44 -5.14 -8.41
CA ALA A 212 -28.24 -4.89 -7.24
C ALA A 212 -27.93 -3.49 -6.68
N PHE A 213 -28.97 -2.77 -6.29
CA PHE A 213 -28.79 -1.49 -5.61
C PHE A 213 -28.54 -1.74 -4.12
N ILE A 214 -27.53 -1.14 -3.57
CA ILE A 214 -27.24 -1.12 -2.13
C ILE A 214 -26.97 0.32 -1.75
N ASP A 215 -27.62 0.76 -0.68
CA ASP A 215 -27.51 2.13 -0.18
C ASP A 215 -26.57 2.22 1.03
N THR A 216 -26.11 3.42 1.34
CA THR A 216 -25.19 3.73 2.45
C THR A 216 -25.63 3.12 3.80
N PRO A 217 -26.90 3.17 4.22
CA PRO A 217 -27.36 2.51 5.45
C PRO A 217 -27.10 1.00 5.49
N GLU A 218 -27.30 0.29 4.37
CA GLU A 218 -27.04 -1.15 4.27
C GLU A 218 -25.55 -1.46 4.38
N VAL A 219 -24.70 -0.64 3.73
CA VAL A 219 -23.25 -0.74 3.87
C VAL A 219 -22.82 -0.53 5.32
N ALA A 220 -23.38 0.48 6.00
CA ALA A 220 -23.11 0.75 7.41
C ALA A 220 -23.51 -0.43 8.33
N GLU A 221 -24.61 -1.11 8.04
CA GLU A 221 -25.04 -2.29 8.80
C GLU A 221 -24.08 -3.46 8.60
N ILE A 222 -23.65 -3.71 7.35
CA ILE A 222 -22.71 -4.80 7.01
C ILE A 222 -21.34 -4.54 7.65
N THR A 223 -20.80 -3.34 7.54
CA THR A 223 -19.49 -3.01 8.12
C THR A 223 -19.52 -3.08 9.65
N LYS A 224 -20.60 -2.61 10.29
CA LYS A 224 -20.80 -2.77 11.74
C LYS A 224 -20.95 -4.23 12.15
N PHE A 225 -21.62 -5.06 11.35
CA PHE A 225 -21.75 -6.48 11.62
C PHE A 225 -20.38 -7.18 11.57
N ILE A 226 -19.53 -6.84 10.58
CA ILE A 226 -18.16 -7.36 10.47
C ILE A 226 -17.33 -6.89 11.68
N ALA A 227 -17.39 -5.59 12.02
CA ALA A 227 -16.62 -5.00 13.11
C ALA A 227 -16.95 -5.60 14.50
N LYS A 228 -18.17 -6.12 14.70
CA LYS A 228 -18.55 -6.79 15.94
C LYS A 228 -17.97 -8.20 16.09
N GLN A 229 -17.45 -8.79 15.03
CA GLN A 229 -16.83 -10.12 15.08
C GLN A 229 -15.40 -9.99 15.62
N GLN A 230 -14.82 -11.12 16.02
CA GLN A 230 -13.44 -11.13 16.46
C GLN A 230 -12.50 -10.75 15.33
N GLY A 231 -11.82 -9.61 15.48
CA GLY A 231 -10.80 -9.12 14.56
C GLY A 231 -9.39 -9.54 14.99
N TYR A 232 -8.40 -9.14 14.19
CA TYR A 232 -6.98 -9.25 14.55
C TYR A 232 -6.58 -8.12 15.53
N PRO A 233 -5.52 -8.30 16.31
CA PRO A 233 -5.02 -7.25 17.20
C PRO A 233 -4.59 -5.98 16.47
N THR A 234 -4.10 -6.13 15.23
CA THR A 234 -3.63 -5.04 14.38
C THR A 234 -4.18 -5.17 12.96
N ALA A 235 -4.19 -4.07 12.21
CA ALA A 235 -4.42 -4.11 10.77
C ALA A 235 -3.34 -4.94 10.06
N PHE A 236 -3.60 -5.32 8.81
CA PHE A 236 -2.58 -5.93 7.97
C PHE A 236 -1.61 -4.86 7.48
N TYR A 237 -0.33 -4.98 7.84
CA TYR A 237 0.69 -4.02 7.41
C TYR A 237 1.33 -4.44 6.09
N LEU A 238 1.36 -3.50 5.17
CA LEU A 238 2.16 -3.59 3.94
C LEU A 238 3.65 -3.38 4.27
N PRO A 239 4.58 -3.84 3.42
CA PRO A 239 6.00 -3.57 3.58
C PRO A 239 6.28 -2.06 3.62
N GLU A 240 7.26 -1.63 4.39
CA GLU A 240 7.77 -0.26 4.29
C GLU A 240 8.41 -0.04 2.90
N TYR A 241 8.05 1.05 2.24
CA TYR A 241 8.70 1.49 1.01
C TYR A 241 9.65 2.63 1.34
N VAL A 242 10.92 2.39 1.08
CA VAL A 242 11.97 3.44 1.11
C VAL A 242 12.15 3.89 -0.33
N GLY A 243 11.68 5.09 -0.66
CA GLY A 243 11.88 5.67 -1.99
C GLY A 243 13.35 5.80 -2.34
N GLU A 244 13.71 5.57 -3.60
CA GLU A 244 15.08 5.83 -4.09
C GLU A 244 15.47 7.31 -3.96
N ASP A 245 14.51 8.21 -3.84
CA ASP A 245 14.71 9.64 -3.58
C ASP A 245 15.06 9.99 -2.13
N GLY A 246 15.11 9.00 -1.22
CA GLY A 246 15.66 9.17 0.14
C GLY A 246 17.19 9.38 0.19
N GLY A 247 17.85 9.48 -0.96
CA GLY A 247 19.26 9.86 -1.10
C GLY A 247 19.50 11.35 -1.42
N GLY A 248 18.46 12.15 -1.48
CA GLY A 248 18.56 13.61 -1.67
C GLY A 248 18.55 14.32 -0.32
N ASN A 249 19.59 15.03 -0.01
CA ASN A 249 19.82 16.02 1.02
C ASN A 249 18.60 16.93 1.30
N ASP A 250 17.51 16.38 1.78
CA ASP A 250 16.57 17.19 2.55
C ASP A 250 16.87 16.92 4.03
N LEU A 251 17.81 17.68 4.55
CA LEU A 251 17.99 17.95 5.97
C LEU A 251 16.74 18.73 6.43
N GLY A 252 15.57 18.18 6.18
CA GLY A 252 14.32 18.56 6.79
C GLY A 252 14.54 18.46 8.28
N ASP A 253 14.33 19.55 8.93
CA ASP A 253 14.52 19.85 10.33
C ASP A 253 14.30 18.63 11.24
N VAL A 254 15.41 17.88 11.50
CA VAL A 254 15.41 16.80 12.48
C VAL A 254 15.14 17.48 13.79
N ASP A 255 13.94 17.32 14.32
CA ASP A 255 13.52 17.91 15.60
C ASP A 255 14.38 17.31 16.73
N MET A 256 15.43 18.05 17.11
CA MET A 256 16.28 17.70 18.24
C MET A 256 15.57 17.92 19.59
N GLY A 257 14.41 18.57 19.59
CA GLY A 257 13.57 18.73 20.79
C GLY A 257 12.78 17.44 21.12
N ARG A 258 12.75 16.46 20.21
CA ARG A 258 12.07 15.18 20.42
C ARG A 258 12.93 14.01 19.94
N LEU A 259 13.89 13.64 20.78
CA LEU A 259 14.77 12.50 20.52
C LEU A 259 13.98 11.17 20.53
N ASP A 260 14.36 10.25 19.64
CA ASP A 260 13.79 8.88 19.68
C ASP A 260 14.15 8.19 20.99
N PRO A 261 13.23 7.45 21.62
CA PRO A 261 13.51 6.72 22.87
C PRO A 261 14.74 5.79 22.83
N LEU A 262 15.14 5.35 21.63
CA LEU A 262 16.31 4.49 21.42
C LEU A 262 17.58 5.30 21.08
N PHE A 263 17.56 6.64 21.15
CA PHE A 263 18.66 7.49 20.72
C PHE A 263 19.95 7.21 21.50
N GLU A 264 19.86 7.16 22.84
CA GLU A 264 21.02 6.91 23.71
C GLU A 264 21.58 5.49 23.52
N ASP A 265 20.70 4.48 23.42
CA ASP A 265 21.11 3.10 23.20
C ASP A 265 21.75 2.91 21.82
N ALA A 266 21.25 3.59 20.80
CA ALA A 266 21.83 3.60 19.46
C ALA A 266 23.20 4.29 19.42
N ALA A 267 23.35 5.41 20.14
CA ALA A 267 24.61 6.12 20.29
C ALA A 267 25.69 5.21 20.93
N ARG A 268 25.37 4.57 22.05
CA ARG A 268 26.26 3.63 22.74
C ARG A 268 26.65 2.44 21.84
N LEU A 269 25.66 1.87 21.11
CA LEU A 269 25.89 0.77 20.18
C LEU A 269 26.92 1.14 19.11
N ILE A 270 26.78 2.33 18.50
CA ILE A 270 27.66 2.82 17.45
C ILE A 270 29.07 3.09 17.98
N VAL A 271 29.21 3.70 19.14
CA VAL A 271 30.51 3.98 19.76
C VAL A 271 31.21 2.69 20.15
N ILE A 272 30.52 1.70 20.73
CA ILE A 272 31.09 0.41 21.09
C ILE A 272 31.63 -0.34 19.86
N HIS A 273 30.87 -0.32 18.77
CA HIS A 273 31.25 -1.03 17.54
C HIS A 273 32.13 -0.21 16.59
N GLN A 274 32.32 1.10 16.87
CA GLN A 274 33.04 2.04 16.01
C GLN A 274 32.58 1.96 14.53
N GLN A 275 31.26 1.77 14.34
CA GLN A 275 30.65 1.60 13.04
C GLN A 275 29.33 2.32 12.92
N GLY A 276 29.28 3.47 12.22
CA GLY A 276 28.07 4.25 11.94
C GLY A 276 27.20 3.64 10.85
N SER A 277 26.63 2.45 11.13
CA SER A 277 25.84 1.70 10.16
C SER A 277 24.37 1.62 10.53
N THR A 278 23.50 2.14 9.65
CA THR A 278 22.04 2.04 9.79
C THR A 278 21.58 0.59 9.93
N SER A 279 22.20 -0.33 9.18
CA SER A 279 21.86 -1.77 9.27
C SER A 279 22.30 -2.43 10.58
N LEU A 280 23.28 -1.87 11.30
CA LEU A 280 23.64 -2.33 12.64
C LEU A 280 22.52 -1.97 13.64
N ILE A 281 22.00 -0.74 13.58
CA ILE A 281 20.88 -0.27 14.41
C ILE A 281 19.63 -1.10 14.13
N GLN A 282 19.28 -1.30 12.86
CA GLN A 282 18.12 -2.11 12.46
C GLN A 282 18.15 -3.51 13.07
N ARG A 283 19.27 -4.21 12.93
CA ARG A 283 19.40 -5.59 13.41
C ARG A 283 19.39 -5.68 14.93
N LYS A 284 20.01 -4.71 15.61
CA LYS A 284 20.13 -4.74 17.08
C LYS A 284 18.82 -4.43 17.77
N PHE A 285 18.06 -3.43 17.26
CA PHE A 285 16.82 -2.97 17.87
C PHE A 285 15.56 -3.52 17.20
N ALA A 286 15.70 -4.34 16.13
CA ALA A 286 14.60 -4.90 15.34
C ALA A 286 13.61 -3.81 14.84
N ILE A 287 14.14 -2.66 14.38
CA ILE A 287 13.37 -1.51 13.88
C ILE A 287 13.49 -1.37 12.38
N GLY A 288 12.50 -0.70 11.75
CA GLY A 288 12.49 -0.44 10.31
C GLY A 288 13.59 0.52 9.86
N TYR A 289 13.91 0.49 8.56
CA TYR A 289 15.00 1.29 7.97
C TYR A 289 14.82 2.79 8.21
N ASN A 290 13.58 3.30 8.03
CA ASN A 290 13.28 4.72 8.19
C ASN A 290 13.52 5.21 9.62
N ARG A 291 13.14 4.42 10.63
CA ARG A 291 13.40 4.76 12.03
C ARG A 291 14.89 4.71 12.35
N ALA A 292 15.58 3.70 11.84
CA ALA A 292 17.04 3.60 11.98
C ALA A 292 17.76 4.74 11.24
N GLY A 293 17.26 5.17 10.07
CA GLY A 293 17.73 6.34 9.33
C GLY A 293 17.58 7.62 10.15
N ARG A 294 16.37 7.91 10.65
CA ARG A 294 16.12 9.08 11.52
C ARG A 294 17.01 9.10 12.77
N LEU A 295 17.22 7.93 13.39
CA LEU A 295 18.18 7.80 14.50
C LEU A 295 19.60 8.18 14.08
N MET A 296 20.05 7.70 12.91
CA MET A 296 21.36 8.06 12.36
C MET A 296 21.48 9.56 12.07
N ASP A 297 20.43 10.20 11.61
CA ASP A 297 20.41 11.65 11.34
C ASP A 297 20.38 12.47 12.64
N GLN A 298 19.68 12.00 13.68
CA GLN A 298 19.77 12.57 15.02
C GLN A 298 21.17 12.43 15.61
N LEU A 299 21.83 11.29 15.42
CA LEU A 299 23.20 11.04 15.86
C LEU A 299 24.23 11.90 15.09
N GLU A 300 24.00 12.22 13.82
CA GLU A 300 24.79 13.15 13.05
C GLU A 300 24.66 14.58 13.58
N LYS A 301 23.43 15.06 13.79
CA LYS A 301 23.19 16.40 14.39
C LYS A 301 23.75 16.53 15.80
N ALA A 302 23.76 15.45 16.56
CA ALA A 302 24.39 15.38 17.88
C ALA A 302 25.92 15.32 17.80
N GLY A 303 26.50 15.25 16.61
CA GLY A 303 27.95 15.16 16.40
C GLY A 303 28.58 13.82 16.84
N ILE A 304 27.77 12.76 16.95
CA ILE A 304 28.24 11.42 17.33
C ILE A 304 28.78 10.68 16.12
N VAL A 305 28.16 10.87 14.96
CA VAL A 305 28.60 10.34 13.67
C VAL A 305 28.81 11.47 12.66
N GLY A 306 29.64 11.23 11.68
CA GLY A 306 29.87 12.13 10.55
C GLY A 306 28.78 12.08 9.50
N PRO A 307 28.85 12.96 8.47
CA PRO A 307 27.85 13.06 7.42
C PRO A 307 27.79 11.77 6.56
N ALA A 308 26.61 11.56 5.97
CA ALA A 308 26.37 10.44 5.08
C ALA A 308 27.30 10.48 3.85
N GLN A 309 27.99 9.37 3.56
CA GLN A 309 28.86 9.19 2.41
C GLN A 309 28.33 8.09 1.48
N GLY A 310 27.16 8.30 0.89
CA GLY A 310 26.50 7.32 0.04
C GLY A 310 26.10 6.06 0.83
N SER A 311 26.41 4.87 0.29
CA SER A 311 26.06 3.59 0.92
C SER A 311 27.08 3.09 1.96
N LYS A 312 28.14 3.84 2.24
CA LYS A 312 29.15 3.46 3.25
C LYS A 312 28.66 3.77 4.65
N ALA A 313 29.15 3.00 5.63
CA ALA A 313 28.95 3.33 7.04
C ALA A 313 29.55 4.72 7.35
N ARG A 314 28.81 5.55 8.13
CA ARG A 314 29.26 6.88 8.54
C ARG A 314 30.44 6.75 9.52
N GLU A 315 31.33 7.71 9.48
CA GLU A 315 32.45 7.78 10.41
C GLU A 315 31.94 8.04 11.83
N VAL A 316 32.50 7.39 12.84
CA VAL A 316 32.16 7.61 14.24
C VAL A 316 33.09 8.68 14.81
N LEU A 317 32.52 9.77 15.28
CA LEU A 317 33.28 10.93 15.77
C LEU A 317 33.60 10.86 17.27
N CYS A 318 32.94 9.94 17.99
CA CYS A 318 33.20 9.67 19.40
C CYS A 318 34.22 8.55 19.55
N VAL A 319 35.28 8.81 20.31
CA VAL A 319 36.39 7.87 20.51
C VAL A 319 36.05 6.81 21.56
N ASP A 320 35.38 7.24 22.64
CA ASP A 320 35.02 6.38 23.77
C ASP A 320 33.69 6.79 24.44
N ASP A 321 33.28 6.03 25.44
CA ASP A 321 32.02 6.26 26.17
C ASP A 321 32.03 7.55 26.98
N ASN A 322 33.20 8.03 27.41
CA ASN A 322 33.34 9.29 28.13
C ASN A 322 33.09 10.50 27.21
N ASP A 323 33.61 10.46 25.98
CA ASP A 323 33.37 11.50 24.98
C ASP A 323 31.86 11.48 24.57
N LEU A 324 31.26 10.29 24.43
CA LEU A 324 29.84 10.19 24.22
C LEU A 324 29.01 10.80 25.33
N GLN A 325 29.34 10.53 26.59
CA GLN A 325 28.62 11.06 27.75
C GLN A 325 28.72 12.58 27.83
N MET A 326 29.88 13.16 27.50
CA MET A 326 30.05 14.62 27.43
C MET A 326 29.16 15.26 26.36
N ARG A 327 29.02 14.62 25.19
CA ARG A 327 28.16 15.11 24.11
C ARG A 327 26.68 14.97 24.44
N LEU A 328 26.28 13.87 25.07
CA LEU A 328 24.89 13.66 25.52
C LEU A 328 24.50 14.70 26.59
N ASN A 329 25.38 15.01 27.54
CA ASN A 329 25.13 16.04 28.56
C ASN A 329 25.02 17.46 28.00
N ASN A 330 25.58 17.72 26.82
CA ASN A 330 25.48 19.02 26.15
C ASN A 330 24.21 19.14 25.27
N LEU A 331 23.48 18.06 25.07
CA LEU A 331 22.22 18.01 24.31
C LEU A 331 20.97 18.13 25.20
N LEU A 332 21.13 17.90 26.51
CA LEU A 332 20.12 18.07 27.56
C LEU A 332 20.25 19.47 28.18
#